data_ccd1c0fd6676318d1418c87b7267ba58
#
_entry.id   ccd1c0fd6676318d1418c87b7267ba58
#
_cell.length_a   1.000
_cell.length_b   1.000
_cell.length_c   1.000
_cell.angle_alpha   90.00
_cell.angle_beta   90.00
_cell.angle_gamma   90.00
#
_symmetry.space_group_name_H-M   'P 1'
#
loop_
_entity.id
_entity.type
_entity.pdbx_description
1 polymer ?
#
loop_
_entity_poly.entity_id
_entity_poly.type
_entity_poly.pdbx_seq_one_letter_code
_entity_poly.pdbx_strand_id
1 'polypeptide(L)'
;MRGWYRIRRIFAPRSLRLQLLSRSLFILAGLLLLIGVLQYVFMEQFLIKNKVASIQSQFFSIPLDIWANPNFENGRARGPFLPEASLAFVGPGDSFRVVTKNPRAGSVPRLPAEEYREALGREQRQPHYRIVRDDKGMDQLVVLQRIAPRGRLAQISTSMEPIRDVLLSQLWTFLALAAAALGIGVAAFLPVLRRTLVPLSNMIETVEQIDAGKLDERLPAHQGQLEIDRLSRSFNRMLERLEASFETEKEAKEQMRRFIADASHELRTPLTSIHGFLEVLLRGAAQKPDQLDKALRSMYGESERLNKLVRDLLLLARLDRHPTVDLKEESLSGIVDEMEPQLRLLAGRRNVQFSVQPDVSARIDKDKIKQVLLNLFHNAVQHTDPVEGTVSVSLEQTQEEALLSVQDNGSGIPEEHVPRLFERFYRIDSSRARIYGGAGLGLSITKSIVDLHGGTIEVNSRVGEGSSFTIRLPVSGGTQADE
;
A
#
# COMPACT_ATOMS: atom_id res chain seq x y z
N MET A 1 -24.34 -37.14 1.99
CA MET A 1 -23.88 -35.76 2.18
C MET A 1 -22.34 -35.54 2.25
N ARG A 2 -21.52 -36.58 2.48
CA ARG A 2 -20.03 -36.45 2.54
C ARG A 2 -19.30 -36.24 1.20
N GLY A 3 -19.91 -36.58 0.06
CA GLY A 3 -19.31 -36.42 -1.27
C GLY A 3 -19.27 -34.95 -1.77
N TRP A 4 -20.29 -34.14 -1.48
CA TRP A 4 -20.38 -32.77 -1.93
C TRP A 4 -19.36 -31.84 -1.26
N TYR A 5 -18.94 -32.10 -0.01
CA TYR A 5 -17.91 -31.35 0.70
C TYR A 5 -16.50 -31.59 0.14
N ARG A 6 -16.21 -32.80 -0.39
CA ARG A 6 -14.91 -33.09 -1.05
C ARG A 6 -14.78 -32.38 -2.39
N ILE A 7 -15.86 -32.34 -3.19
CA ILE A 7 -15.88 -31.67 -4.50
C ILE A 7 -15.72 -30.14 -4.32
N ARG A 8 -16.38 -29.56 -3.33
CA ARG A 8 -16.25 -28.12 -3.03
C ARG A 8 -14.83 -27.71 -2.58
N ARG A 9 -14.07 -28.59 -1.94
CA ARG A 9 -12.67 -28.39 -1.55
C ARG A 9 -11.70 -28.41 -2.72
N ILE A 10 -12.03 -29.12 -3.79
CA ILE A 10 -11.23 -29.16 -5.03
C ILE A 10 -11.47 -27.88 -5.86
N PHE A 11 -12.70 -27.33 -5.83
CA PHE A 11 -13.08 -26.13 -6.59
C PHE A 11 -12.85 -24.79 -5.88
N ALA A 12 -12.55 -24.79 -4.58
CA ALA A 12 -12.20 -23.58 -3.82
C ALA A 12 -10.92 -23.82 -3.00
N PRO A 13 -9.77 -23.99 -3.64
CA PRO A 13 -8.51 -24.09 -2.94
C PRO A 13 -8.21 -22.78 -2.22
N ARG A 14 -7.67 -22.84 -1.00
CA ARG A 14 -7.32 -21.65 -0.20
C ARG A 14 -6.20 -20.80 -0.83
N SER A 15 -5.41 -21.37 -1.73
CA SER A 15 -4.31 -20.68 -2.39
C SER A 15 -4.78 -19.99 -3.67
N LEU A 16 -4.46 -18.71 -3.82
CA LEU A 16 -4.77 -17.90 -5.00
C LEU A 16 -4.23 -18.54 -6.29
N ARG A 17 -3.07 -19.21 -6.21
CA ARG A 17 -2.44 -19.95 -7.31
C ARG A 17 -3.36 -21.05 -7.86
N LEU A 18 -3.89 -21.88 -6.97
CA LEU A 18 -4.78 -22.96 -7.35
C LEU A 18 -6.16 -22.47 -7.81
N GLN A 19 -6.65 -21.35 -7.26
CA GLN A 19 -7.91 -20.75 -7.72
C GLN A 19 -7.79 -20.23 -9.15
N LEU A 20 -6.73 -19.50 -9.48
CA LEU A 20 -6.50 -19.00 -10.82
C LEU A 20 -6.32 -20.14 -11.82
N LEU A 21 -5.50 -21.14 -11.49
CA LEU A 21 -5.27 -22.30 -12.36
C LEU A 21 -6.57 -23.07 -12.62
N SER A 22 -7.34 -23.40 -11.57
CA SER A 22 -8.59 -24.16 -11.72
C SER A 22 -9.64 -23.41 -12.53
N ARG A 23 -9.79 -22.09 -12.31
CA ARG A 23 -10.75 -21.28 -13.07
C ARG A 23 -10.37 -21.18 -14.54
N SER A 24 -9.08 -20.92 -14.84
CA SER A 24 -8.61 -20.84 -16.23
C SER A 24 -8.76 -22.16 -16.97
N LEU A 25 -8.43 -23.29 -16.31
CA LEU A 25 -8.63 -24.62 -16.89
C LEU A 25 -10.11 -24.96 -17.08
N PHE A 26 -10.97 -24.56 -16.16
CA PHE A 26 -12.41 -24.79 -16.28
C PHE A 26 -13.01 -24.00 -17.45
N ILE A 27 -12.59 -22.76 -17.64
CA ILE A 27 -13.02 -21.93 -18.78
C ILE A 27 -12.54 -22.56 -20.10
N LEU A 28 -11.26 -22.99 -20.16
CA LEU A 28 -10.70 -23.64 -21.34
C LEU A 28 -11.41 -24.96 -21.65
N ALA A 29 -11.65 -25.80 -20.65
CA ALA A 29 -12.38 -27.04 -20.82
C ALA A 29 -13.83 -26.83 -21.29
N GLY A 30 -14.51 -25.82 -20.74
CA GLY A 30 -15.87 -25.44 -21.17
C GLY A 30 -15.90 -24.96 -22.62
N LEU A 31 -14.91 -24.16 -23.03
CA LEU A 31 -14.79 -23.69 -24.41
C LEU A 31 -14.51 -24.85 -25.37
N LEU A 32 -13.59 -25.75 -25.01
CA LEU A 32 -13.29 -26.94 -25.82
C LEU A 32 -14.52 -27.84 -25.94
N LEU A 33 -15.26 -28.05 -24.84
CA LEU A 33 -16.50 -28.83 -24.88
C LEU A 33 -17.53 -28.20 -25.82
N LEU A 34 -17.73 -26.88 -25.74
CA LEU A 34 -18.65 -26.16 -26.64
C LEU A 34 -18.24 -26.31 -28.10
N ILE A 35 -16.95 -26.13 -28.41
CA ILE A 35 -16.41 -26.30 -29.76
C ILE A 35 -16.64 -27.74 -30.25
N GLY A 36 -16.35 -28.73 -29.40
CA GLY A 36 -16.52 -30.13 -29.74
C GLY A 36 -17.98 -30.50 -30.07
N VAL A 37 -18.91 -30.03 -29.25
CA VAL A 37 -20.35 -30.23 -29.50
C VAL A 37 -20.80 -29.57 -30.80
N LEU A 38 -20.43 -28.31 -31.02
CA LEU A 38 -20.75 -27.60 -32.26
C LEU A 38 -20.14 -28.33 -33.47
N GLN A 39 -18.88 -28.69 -33.41
CA GLN A 39 -18.18 -29.37 -34.47
C GLN A 39 -18.86 -30.72 -34.81
N TYR A 40 -19.25 -31.49 -33.79
CA TYR A 40 -19.94 -32.78 -33.99
C TYR A 40 -21.28 -32.55 -34.73
N VAL A 41 -22.13 -31.65 -34.25
CA VAL A 41 -23.44 -31.36 -34.84
C VAL A 41 -23.33 -30.85 -36.28
N PHE A 42 -22.41 -29.90 -36.51
CA PHE A 42 -22.22 -29.35 -37.86
C PHE A 42 -21.68 -30.42 -38.84
N MET A 43 -20.73 -31.24 -38.39
CA MET A 43 -20.14 -32.28 -39.20
C MET A 43 -21.16 -33.36 -39.55
N GLU A 44 -21.98 -33.80 -38.60
CA GLU A 44 -23.06 -34.77 -38.84
C GLU A 44 -24.02 -34.22 -39.92
N GLN A 45 -24.52 -33.03 -39.76
CA GLN A 45 -25.40 -32.40 -40.75
C GLN A 45 -24.74 -32.24 -42.12
N PHE A 46 -23.47 -31.87 -42.14
CA PHE A 46 -22.70 -31.67 -43.37
C PHE A 46 -22.53 -33.01 -44.13
N LEU A 47 -22.12 -34.06 -43.40
CA LEU A 47 -21.92 -35.39 -43.99
C LEU A 47 -23.23 -35.96 -44.53
N ILE A 48 -24.33 -35.85 -43.78
CA ILE A 48 -25.65 -36.32 -44.23
C ILE A 48 -26.09 -35.53 -45.48
N LYS A 49 -26.03 -34.20 -45.48
CA LYS A 49 -26.40 -33.39 -46.64
C LYS A 49 -25.56 -33.69 -47.86
N ASN A 50 -24.26 -33.86 -47.71
CA ASN A 50 -23.35 -34.22 -48.79
C ASN A 50 -23.64 -35.62 -49.34
N LYS A 51 -23.94 -36.59 -48.47
CA LYS A 51 -24.30 -37.95 -48.89
C LYS A 51 -25.62 -37.96 -49.67
N VAL A 52 -26.64 -37.21 -49.19
CA VAL A 52 -27.92 -37.06 -49.90
C VAL A 52 -27.71 -36.39 -51.27
N ALA A 53 -26.92 -35.32 -51.34
CA ALA A 53 -26.63 -34.66 -52.62
C ALA A 53 -25.87 -35.58 -53.58
N SER A 54 -24.91 -36.38 -53.09
CA SER A 54 -24.19 -37.36 -53.88
C SER A 54 -25.13 -38.44 -54.44
N ILE A 55 -26.02 -38.99 -53.61
CA ILE A 55 -27.03 -39.97 -54.02
C ILE A 55 -27.94 -39.39 -55.09
N GLN A 56 -28.39 -38.14 -54.92
CA GLN A 56 -29.22 -37.45 -55.92
C GLN A 56 -28.49 -37.27 -57.25
N SER A 57 -27.24 -36.81 -57.22
CA SER A 57 -26.41 -36.62 -58.39
C SER A 57 -26.25 -37.95 -59.17
N GLN A 58 -25.97 -39.03 -58.43
CA GLN A 58 -25.88 -40.37 -59.05
C GLN A 58 -27.23 -40.83 -59.63
N PHE A 59 -28.33 -40.56 -58.94
CA PHE A 59 -29.67 -40.91 -59.45
C PHE A 59 -29.98 -40.15 -60.74
N PHE A 60 -29.72 -38.85 -60.82
CA PHE A 60 -29.98 -38.03 -62.01
C PHE A 60 -29.01 -38.29 -63.16
N SER A 61 -27.86 -38.87 -62.90
CA SER A 61 -26.90 -39.29 -63.95
C SER A 61 -27.34 -40.54 -64.72
N ILE A 62 -28.31 -41.29 -64.18
CA ILE A 62 -28.83 -42.47 -64.83
C ILE A 62 -29.85 -42.04 -65.93
N PRO A 63 -29.66 -42.46 -67.19
CA PRO A 63 -30.55 -42.10 -68.28
C PRO A 63 -32.01 -42.53 -68.06
N LEU A 64 -32.97 -41.68 -68.46
CA LEU A 64 -34.39 -41.92 -68.24
C LEU A 64 -34.87 -43.19 -68.89
N ASP A 65 -34.24 -43.61 -69.98
CA ASP A 65 -34.59 -44.85 -70.73
C ASP A 65 -34.38 -46.09 -69.86
N ILE A 66 -33.40 -46.03 -69.01
CA ILE A 66 -33.11 -47.12 -68.00
C ILE A 66 -34.27 -47.21 -67.00
N TRP A 67 -34.76 -46.06 -66.52
CA TRP A 67 -35.89 -45.98 -65.59
C TRP A 67 -37.26 -46.41 -66.23
N ALA A 68 -37.38 -46.26 -67.53
CA ALA A 68 -38.58 -46.59 -68.27
C ALA A 68 -38.64 -48.06 -68.72
N ASN A 69 -37.59 -48.85 -68.54
CA ASN A 69 -37.50 -50.23 -69.01
C ASN A 69 -38.45 -51.18 -68.25
N PRO A 70 -39.49 -51.80 -68.92
CA PRO A 70 -40.45 -52.67 -68.22
C PRO A 70 -39.83 -53.94 -67.65
N ASN A 71 -38.65 -54.35 -68.11
CA ASN A 71 -37.96 -55.53 -67.58
C ASN A 71 -37.40 -55.34 -66.15
N PHE A 72 -37.18 -54.15 -65.71
CA PHE A 72 -36.90 -53.84 -64.29
C PHE A 72 -38.14 -54.09 -63.43
N GLU A 73 -39.31 -53.75 -63.92
CA GLU A 73 -40.55 -53.98 -63.20
C GLU A 73 -40.86 -55.46 -63.00
N ASN A 74 -40.49 -56.27 -63.97
CA ASN A 74 -40.77 -57.72 -63.95
C ASN A 74 -39.63 -58.55 -63.30
N GLY A 75 -38.54 -57.91 -62.80
CA GLY A 75 -37.39 -58.55 -62.15
C GLY A 75 -36.52 -59.38 -63.13
N ARG A 76 -36.71 -59.17 -64.45
CA ARG A 76 -35.97 -59.85 -65.51
C ARG A 76 -34.67 -59.20 -65.92
N ALA A 77 -34.47 -57.93 -65.53
CA ALA A 77 -33.21 -57.18 -65.73
C ALA A 77 -32.62 -56.78 -64.41
N ARG A 78 -31.27 -56.64 -64.32
CA ARG A 78 -30.60 -56.08 -63.19
C ARG A 78 -30.77 -54.55 -63.21
N GLY A 79 -31.21 -53.98 -62.13
CA GLY A 79 -31.35 -52.54 -61.95
C GLY A 79 -30.03 -51.81 -62.09
N PRO A 80 -30.08 -50.49 -62.22
CA PRO A 80 -28.87 -49.67 -62.25
C PRO A 80 -28.04 -49.90 -60.98
N PHE A 81 -26.76 -50.13 -61.19
CA PHE A 81 -25.85 -50.36 -60.09
C PHE A 81 -25.53 -49.02 -59.42
N LEU A 82 -25.95 -48.85 -58.17
CA LEU A 82 -25.55 -47.76 -57.33
C LEU A 82 -24.45 -48.26 -56.39
N PRO A 83 -23.23 -47.74 -56.49
CA PRO A 83 -22.15 -48.14 -55.59
C PRO A 83 -22.51 -47.91 -54.15
N GLU A 84 -22.62 -48.52 -53.23
CA GLU A 84 -22.91 -48.23 -51.79
C GLU A 84 -24.41 -48.05 -51.43
N ALA A 85 -25.33 -48.19 -52.35
CA ALA A 85 -26.75 -48.03 -52.07
C ALA A 85 -27.60 -49.19 -52.59
N SER A 86 -28.71 -49.48 -51.94
CA SER A 86 -29.76 -50.35 -52.39
C SER A 86 -30.92 -49.55 -53.00
N LEU A 87 -31.54 -50.08 -54.00
CA LEU A 87 -32.64 -49.45 -54.72
C LEU A 87 -33.95 -50.25 -54.61
N ALA A 88 -35.02 -49.57 -54.25
CA ALA A 88 -36.36 -50.12 -54.30
C ALA A 88 -37.29 -49.19 -55.05
N PHE A 89 -38.30 -49.72 -55.66
CA PHE A 89 -39.41 -48.96 -56.28
C PHE A 89 -40.65 -49.05 -55.43
N VAL A 90 -41.30 -47.91 -55.29
CA VAL A 90 -42.60 -47.77 -54.66
C VAL A 90 -43.60 -47.33 -55.72
N GLY A 91 -44.53 -48.19 -56.06
CA GLY A 91 -45.57 -47.93 -57.09
C GLY A 91 -46.92 -47.56 -56.49
N PRO A 92 -47.91 -47.24 -57.36
CA PRO A 92 -49.27 -46.98 -56.94
C PRO A 92 -49.85 -48.18 -56.17
N GLY A 93 -50.55 -47.92 -55.06
CA GLY A 93 -51.17 -48.98 -54.25
C GLY A 93 -50.20 -49.67 -53.28
N ASP A 94 -49.15 -48.98 -52.83
CA ASP A 94 -48.18 -49.46 -51.79
C ASP A 94 -47.33 -50.69 -52.21
N SER A 95 -47.21 -50.90 -53.51
CA SER A 95 -46.34 -51.95 -54.03
C SER A 95 -44.88 -51.59 -53.82
N PHE A 96 -44.22 -52.27 -52.86
CA PHE A 96 -42.80 -52.11 -52.55
C PHE A 96 -41.99 -53.25 -53.15
N ARG A 97 -41.02 -52.92 -54.01
CA ARG A 97 -40.16 -53.89 -54.65
C ARG A 97 -38.69 -53.51 -54.61
N VAL A 98 -37.84 -54.32 -54.00
CA VAL A 98 -36.38 -54.18 -54.03
C VAL A 98 -35.87 -54.61 -55.43
N VAL A 99 -35.17 -53.65 -56.08
CA VAL A 99 -34.62 -53.87 -57.44
C VAL A 99 -33.14 -54.28 -57.38
N THR A 100 -32.39 -53.54 -56.58
CA THR A 100 -30.97 -53.80 -56.38
C THR A 100 -30.67 -53.82 -54.89
N LYS A 101 -30.10 -54.90 -54.43
CA LYS A 101 -29.67 -55.02 -53.06
C LYS A 101 -28.13 -55.02 -53.01
N ASN A 102 -27.58 -54.01 -52.33
CA ASN A 102 -26.16 -53.96 -52.07
C ASN A 102 -25.88 -54.57 -50.71
N PRO A 103 -25.05 -55.63 -50.60
CA PRO A 103 -24.74 -56.27 -49.34
C PRO A 103 -24.14 -55.32 -48.27
N ARG A 104 -23.42 -54.29 -48.71
CA ARG A 104 -22.82 -53.28 -47.86
C ARG A 104 -23.79 -52.17 -47.43
N ALA A 105 -24.91 -51.99 -48.14
CA ALA A 105 -25.91 -51.00 -47.81
C ALA A 105 -26.90 -51.42 -46.72
N GLY A 106 -26.81 -52.67 -46.26
CA GLY A 106 -27.74 -53.23 -45.28
C GLY A 106 -29.09 -53.69 -45.90
N SER A 107 -30.11 -53.85 -45.07
CA SER A 107 -31.46 -54.15 -45.54
C SER A 107 -32.18 -52.87 -46.04
N VAL A 108 -33.15 -53.05 -46.88
CA VAL A 108 -33.92 -51.90 -47.39
C VAL A 108 -35.17 -51.74 -46.53
N PRO A 109 -35.22 -50.75 -45.65
CA PRO A 109 -36.35 -50.60 -44.74
C PRO A 109 -37.57 -50.13 -45.49
N ARG A 110 -38.75 -50.61 -45.10
CA ARG A 110 -40.02 -50.11 -45.64
C ARG A 110 -40.51 -48.97 -44.76
N LEU A 111 -40.77 -47.82 -45.38
CA LEU A 111 -41.31 -46.64 -44.69
C LEU A 111 -42.84 -46.74 -44.53
N PRO A 112 -43.42 -46.02 -43.58
CA PRO A 112 -44.86 -45.86 -43.47
C PRO A 112 -45.45 -45.26 -44.78
N ALA A 113 -46.67 -45.72 -45.18
CA ALA A 113 -47.33 -45.29 -46.42
C ALA A 113 -47.54 -43.75 -46.49
N GLU A 114 -47.64 -43.10 -45.36
CA GLU A 114 -47.78 -41.62 -45.27
C GLU A 114 -46.52 -40.89 -45.78
N GLU A 115 -45.34 -41.42 -45.49
CA GLU A 115 -44.07 -40.82 -45.94
C GLU A 115 -43.89 -40.94 -47.45
N TYR A 116 -44.33 -42.03 -48.04
CA TYR A 116 -44.34 -42.15 -49.50
C TYR A 116 -45.33 -41.20 -50.17
N ARG A 117 -46.52 -40.97 -49.57
CA ARG A 117 -47.51 -40.03 -50.09
C ARG A 117 -46.98 -38.58 -49.94
N GLU A 118 -46.34 -38.27 -48.86
CA GLU A 118 -45.71 -36.92 -48.66
C GLU A 118 -44.63 -36.70 -49.73
N ALA A 119 -43.77 -37.68 -49.95
CA ALA A 119 -42.71 -37.59 -50.95
C ALA A 119 -43.22 -37.44 -52.38
N LEU A 120 -44.39 -38.02 -52.72
CA LEU A 120 -45.06 -37.85 -54.01
C LEU A 120 -45.61 -36.45 -54.20
N GLY A 121 -46.04 -35.74 -53.14
CA GLY A 121 -46.59 -34.39 -53.20
C GLY A 121 -45.52 -33.28 -53.28
N ARG A 122 -44.25 -33.60 -53.09
CA ARG A 122 -43.17 -32.62 -53.13
C ARG A 122 -42.63 -32.38 -54.54
N GLU A 123 -41.98 -31.20 -54.73
CA GLU A 123 -41.30 -30.90 -55.99
C GLU A 123 -40.14 -31.88 -56.25
N GLN A 124 -39.91 -32.23 -57.50
CA GLN A 124 -38.96 -33.24 -57.95
C GLN A 124 -37.48 -32.94 -57.53
N ARG A 125 -37.16 -31.70 -57.26
CA ARG A 125 -35.78 -31.26 -56.91
C ARG A 125 -35.50 -31.15 -55.42
N GLN A 126 -36.52 -31.28 -54.53
CA GLN A 126 -36.28 -31.23 -53.09
C GLN A 126 -36.07 -32.68 -52.57
N PRO A 127 -34.89 -32.93 -51.98
CA PRO A 127 -34.60 -34.27 -51.42
C PRO A 127 -35.48 -34.52 -50.19
N HIS A 128 -36.22 -35.63 -50.23
CA HIS A 128 -36.86 -36.14 -49.04
C HIS A 128 -35.99 -37.30 -48.50
N TYR A 129 -35.39 -37.09 -47.34
CA TYR A 129 -34.58 -38.13 -46.72
C TYR A 129 -35.02 -38.38 -45.26
N ARG A 130 -34.85 -39.62 -44.83
CA ARG A 130 -35.10 -40.07 -43.47
C ARG A 130 -34.00 -41.01 -43.03
N ILE A 131 -33.69 -40.96 -41.72
CA ILE A 131 -32.84 -41.94 -41.11
C ILE A 131 -33.76 -42.90 -40.38
N VAL A 132 -33.69 -44.19 -40.73
CA VAL A 132 -34.60 -45.25 -40.26
C VAL A 132 -33.75 -46.44 -39.87
N ARG A 133 -34.13 -47.12 -38.81
CA ARG A 133 -33.48 -48.38 -38.43
C ARG A 133 -34.00 -49.53 -39.27
N ASP A 134 -33.07 -50.34 -39.75
CA ASP A 134 -33.40 -51.55 -40.46
C ASP A 134 -33.76 -52.70 -39.50
N ASP A 135 -34.19 -53.85 -40.06
CA ASP A 135 -34.56 -55.04 -39.29
C ASP A 135 -33.42 -55.64 -38.48
N LYS A 136 -32.18 -55.21 -38.73
CA LYS A 136 -30.99 -55.62 -38.00
C LYS A 136 -30.57 -54.56 -36.94
N GLY A 137 -31.35 -53.48 -36.79
CA GLY A 137 -31.08 -52.40 -35.86
C GLY A 137 -30.03 -51.38 -36.32
N MET A 138 -29.58 -51.46 -37.57
CA MET A 138 -28.64 -50.50 -38.18
C MET A 138 -29.36 -49.28 -38.76
N ASP A 139 -28.77 -48.11 -38.51
CA ASP A 139 -29.30 -46.84 -39.04
C ASP A 139 -29.05 -46.77 -40.57
N GLN A 140 -30.11 -46.55 -41.32
CA GLN A 140 -30.11 -46.42 -42.79
C GLN A 140 -30.55 -45.01 -43.20
N LEU A 141 -29.77 -44.36 -44.08
CA LEU A 141 -30.18 -43.17 -44.74
C LEU A 141 -31.04 -43.53 -45.94
N VAL A 142 -32.30 -43.18 -45.89
CA VAL A 142 -33.29 -43.42 -46.96
C VAL A 142 -33.55 -42.13 -47.68
N VAL A 143 -33.30 -42.09 -49.00
CA VAL A 143 -33.59 -40.97 -49.88
C VAL A 143 -34.69 -41.35 -50.82
N LEU A 144 -35.77 -40.59 -50.82
CA LEU A 144 -36.93 -40.78 -51.74
C LEU A 144 -36.83 -39.79 -52.89
N GLN A 145 -36.84 -40.30 -54.10
CA GLN A 145 -36.76 -39.51 -55.32
C GLN A 145 -37.89 -39.89 -56.32
N ARG A 146 -38.61 -38.89 -56.82
CA ARG A 146 -39.69 -39.12 -57.79
C ARG A 146 -39.14 -39.43 -59.21
N ILE A 147 -39.68 -40.45 -59.84
CA ILE A 147 -39.33 -40.82 -61.20
C ILE A 147 -40.48 -40.29 -62.13
N ALA A 148 -40.15 -39.35 -62.99
CA ALA A 148 -41.08 -38.90 -64.03
C ALA A 148 -41.03 -39.82 -65.25
N PRO A 149 -42.10 -40.08 -66.00
CA PRO A 149 -43.43 -39.48 -65.93
C PRO A 149 -44.53 -40.31 -65.26
N ARG A 150 -44.19 -41.49 -64.64
CA ARG A 150 -45.16 -42.48 -64.18
C ARG A 150 -45.61 -42.34 -62.72
N GLY A 151 -45.26 -41.26 -62.01
CA GLY A 151 -45.63 -41.03 -60.58
C GLY A 151 -45.12 -42.05 -59.58
N ARG A 152 -43.97 -42.69 -59.83
CA ARG A 152 -43.32 -43.69 -59.00
C ARG A 152 -42.26 -43.03 -58.18
N LEU A 153 -41.94 -43.66 -57.03
CA LEU A 153 -40.81 -43.25 -56.19
C LEU A 153 -39.69 -44.29 -56.29
N ALA A 154 -38.47 -43.84 -56.45
CA ALA A 154 -37.28 -44.58 -56.15
C ALA A 154 -36.89 -44.35 -54.68
N GLN A 155 -36.77 -45.42 -53.94
CA GLN A 155 -36.20 -45.39 -52.59
C GLN A 155 -34.75 -45.87 -52.69
N ILE A 156 -33.84 -45.01 -52.30
CA ILE A 156 -32.39 -45.32 -52.24
C ILE A 156 -31.99 -45.40 -50.78
N SER A 157 -31.51 -46.53 -50.36
CA SER A 157 -31.13 -46.79 -48.97
C SER A 157 -29.64 -47.06 -48.90
N THR A 158 -28.95 -46.38 -47.99
CA THR A 158 -27.53 -46.59 -47.75
C THR A 158 -27.24 -46.64 -46.24
N SER A 159 -26.22 -47.44 -45.84
CA SER A 159 -25.85 -47.53 -44.45
C SER A 159 -25.25 -46.22 -43.90
N MET A 160 -25.60 -45.89 -42.68
CA MET A 160 -25.02 -44.79 -41.93
C MET A 160 -23.67 -45.12 -41.27
N GLU A 161 -23.25 -46.40 -41.29
CA GLU A 161 -21.97 -46.83 -40.67
C GLU A 161 -20.76 -46.03 -41.14
N PRO A 162 -20.54 -45.80 -42.47
CA PRO A 162 -19.37 -45.01 -42.88
C PRO A 162 -19.37 -43.58 -42.35
N ILE A 163 -20.55 -42.96 -42.23
CA ILE A 163 -20.71 -41.61 -41.67
C ILE A 163 -20.41 -41.63 -40.18
N ARG A 164 -20.91 -42.65 -39.48
CA ARG A 164 -20.67 -42.85 -38.05
C ARG A 164 -19.18 -43.11 -37.74
N ASP A 165 -18.50 -43.91 -38.55
CA ASP A 165 -17.08 -44.17 -38.42
C ASP A 165 -16.23 -42.88 -38.58
N VAL A 166 -16.57 -42.05 -39.54
CA VAL A 166 -15.95 -40.75 -39.73
C VAL A 166 -16.17 -39.86 -38.50
N LEU A 167 -17.41 -39.76 -38.01
CA LEU A 167 -17.76 -38.99 -36.83
C LEU A 167 -17.02 -39.46 -35.57
N LEU A 168 -16.96 -40.79 -35.37
CA LEU A 168 -16.24 -41.37 -34.25
C LEU A 168 -14.71 -41.12 -34.33
N SER A 169 -14.13 -41.31 -35.52
CA SER A 169 -12.71 -40.99 -35.75
C SER A 169 -12.41 -39.53 -35.48
N GLN A 170 -13.28 -38.64 -35.93
CA GLN A 170 -13.14 -37.22 -35.68
C GLN A 170 -13.33 -36.85 -34.22
N LEU A 171 -14.26 -37.49 -33.51
CA LEU A 171 -14.44 -37.31 -32.07
C LEU A 171 -13.17 -37.68 -31.29
N TRP A 172 -12.57 -38.85 -31.63
CA TRP A 172 -11.32 -39.28 -30.98
C TRP A 172 -10.15 -38.36 -31.26
N THR A 173 -10.00 -37.89 -32.51
CA THR A 173 -8.97 -36.89 -32.85
C THR A 173 -9.18 -35.57 -32.10
N PHE A 174 -10.43 -35.10 -32.01
CA PHE A 174 -10.76 -33.91 -31.24
C PHE A 174 -10.45 -34.09 -29.75
N LEU A 175 -10.83 -35.22 -29.15
CA LEU A 175 -10.53 -35.50 -27.74
C LEU A 175 -9.03 -35.54 -27.46
N ALA A 176 -8.26 -36.15 -28.36
CA ALA A 176 -6.79 -36.19 -28.23
C ALA A 176 -6.17 -34.77 -28.32
N LEU A 177 -6.62 -33.98 -29.27
CA LEU A 177 -6.18 -32.58 -29.41
C LEU A 177 -6.61 -31.70 -28.22
N ALA A 178 -7.83 -31.90 -27.71
CA ALA A 178 -8.32 -31.18 -26.54
C ALA A 178 -7.51 -31.56 -25.28
N ALA A 179 -7.18 -32.84 -25.09
CA ALA A 179 -6.33 -33.29 -23.99
C ALA A 179 -4.91 -32.71 -24.10
N ALA A 180 -4.34 -32.70 -25.31
CA ALA A 180 -3.04 -32.08 -25.57
C ALA A 180 -3.06 -30.56 -25.29
N ALA A 181 -4.09 -29.86 -25.75
CA ALA A 181 -4.26 -28.43 -25.50
C ALA A 181 -4.39 -28.10 -24.00
N LEU A 182 -5.14 -28.90 -23.24
CA LEU A 182 -5.21 -28.78 -21.77
C LEU A 182 -3.85 -29.02 -21.11
N GLY A 183 -3.12 -30.04 -21.53
CA GLY A 183 -1.77 -30.35 -21.04
C GLY A 183 -0.78 -29.22 -21.29
N ILE A 184 -0.76 -28.70 -22.52
CA ILE A 184 0.08 -27.55 -22.89
C ILE A 184 -0.36 -26.31 -22.09
N GLY A 185 -1.66 -26.09 -21.94
CA GLY A 185 -2.20 -24.99 -21.15
C GLY A 185 -1.71 -25.03 -19.70
N VAL A 186 -1.74 -26.19 -19.05
CA VAL A 186 -1.19 -26.37 -17.69
C VAL A 186 0.32 -26.11 -17.66
N ALA A 187 1.06 -26.72 -18.60
CA ALA A 187 2.51 -26.57 -18.65
C ALA A 187 2.98 -25.13 -18.88
N ALA A 188 2.27 -24.37 -19.72
CA ALA A 188 2.56 -22.97 -19.98
C ALA A 188 2.13 -22.05 -18.83
N PHE A 189 1.00 -22.34 -18.17
CA PHE A 189 0.44 -21.45 -17.14
C PHE A 189 1.17 -21.55 -15.79
N LEU A 190 1.70 -22.74 -15.44
CA LEU A 190 2.42 -22.98 -14.18
C LEU A 190 3.65 -22.05 -13.99
N PRO A 191 4.59 -21.92 -14.96
CA PRO A 191 5.72 -21.02 -14.81
C PRO A 191 5.31 -19.54 -14.74
N VAL A 192 4.30 -19.13 -15.53
CA VAL A 192 3.76 -17.77 -15.46
C VAL A 192 3.22 -17.49 -14.05
N LEU A 193 2.43 -18.40 -13.50
CA LEU A 193 1.83 -18.26 -12.17
C LEU A 193 2.90 -18.23 -11.05
N ARG A 194 3.96 -19.03 -11.18
CA ARG A 194 5.09 -18.99 -10.25
C ARG A 194 5.80 -17.65 -10.33
N ARG A 195 6.11 -17.18 -11.54
CA ARG A 195 6.85 -15.94 -11.75
C ARG A 195 6.09 -14.71 -11.24
N THR A 196 4.74 -14.72 -11.31
CA THR A 196 3.92 -13.59 -10.86
C THR A 196 3.60 -13.61 -9.37
N LEU A 197 3.43 -14.80 -8.75
CA LEU A 197 2.95 -14.88 -7.36
C LEU A 197 4.07 -15.19 -6.33
N VAL A 198 5.25 -15.64 -6.74
CA VAL A 198 6.38 -15.87 -5.80
C VAL A 198 6.85 -14.55 -5.20
N PRO A 199 7.05 -13.46 -5.98
CA PRO A 199 7.44 -12.18 -5.41
C PRO A 199 6.48 -11.68 -4.33
N LEU A 200 5.18 -11.83 -4.56
CA LEU A 200 4.16 -11.43 -3.58
C LEU A 200 4.23 -12.25 -2.28
N SER A 201 4.51 -13.57 -2.39
CA SER A 201 4.70 -14.42 -1.19
C SER A 201 5.92 -14.01 -0.39
N ASN A 202 7.04 -13.72 -1.06
CA ASN A 202 8.27 -13.25 -0.42
C ASN A 202 8.06 -11.90 0.28
N MET A 203 7.27 -10.98 -0.33
CA MET A 203 6.91 -9.73 0.31
C MET A 203 6.13 -9.94 1.62
N ILE A 204 5.16 -10.88 1.62
CA ILE A 204 4.39 -11.21 2.82
C ILE A 204 5.32 -11.72 3.92
N GLU A 205 6.23 -12.65 3.60
CA GLU A 205 7.20 -13.21 4.56
C GLU A 205 8.12 -12.11 5.13
N THR A 206 8.62 -11.21 4.28
CA THR A 206 9.45 -10.08 4.75
C THR A 206 8.65 -9.14 5.65
N VAL A 207 7.41 -8.80 5.27
CA VAL A 207 6.54 -7.93 6.08
C VAL A 207 6.19 -8.55 7.43
N GLU A 208 5.99 -9.87 7.49
CA GLU A 208 5.73 -10.58 8.76
C GLU A 208 6.97 -10.61 9.68
N GLN A 209 8.18 -10.46 9.15
CA GLN A 209 9.43 -10.41 9.91
C GLN A 209 9.79 -9.01 10.39
N ILE A 210 9.17 -7.97 9.82
CA ILE A 210 9.37 -6.58 10.24
C ILE A 210 8.61 -6.35 11.55
N ASP A 211 9.38 -6.12 12.61
CA ASP A 211 8.91 -5.75 13.95
C ASP A 211 9.53 -4.40 14.34
N ALA A 212 9.02 -3.77 15.39
CA ALA A 212 9.51 -2.49 15.91
C ALA A 212 11.02 -2.44 16.22
N GLY A 213 11.67 -3.61 16.34
CA GLY A 213 13.12 -3.75 16.52
C GLY A 213 13.92 -4.02 15.24
N LYS A 214 13.26 -4.21 14.07
CA LYS A 214 13.88 -4.58 12.78
C LYS A 214 13.25 -3.80 11.63
N LEU A 215 13.30 -2.48 11.70
CA LEU A 215 12.79 -1.59 10.65
C LEU A 215 13.80 -1.34 9.53
N ASP A 216 15.02 -1.85 9.66
CA ASP A 216 16.12 -1.74 8.69
C ASP A 216 15.97 -2.68 7.49
N GLU A 217 15.14 -3.74 7.60
CA GLU A 217 14.87 -4.63 6.49
C GLU A 217 14.09 -3.90 5.37
N ARG A 218 14.47 -4.20 4.12
CA ARG A 218 13.85 -3.59 2.93
C ARG A 218 13.37 -4.64 1.95
N LEU A 219 12.22 -4.38 1.32
CA LEU A 219 11.74 -5.19 0.22
C LEU A 219 12.60 -5.00 -1.02
N PRO A 220 12.90 -6.07 -1.79
CA PRO A 220 13.64 -5.95 -3.04
C PRO A 220 12.95 -5.02 -4.03
N ALA A 221 13.68 -4.04 -4.56
CA ALA A 221 13.12 -2.99 -5.41
C ALA A 221 12.96 -3.41 -6.88
N HIS A 222 13.60 -4.50 -7.32
CA HIS A 222 13.61 -4.96 -8.70
C HIS A 222 13.27 -6.45 -8.75
N GLN A 223 12.00 -6.77 -8.94
CA GLN A 223 11.49 -8.14 -9.04
C GLN A 223 11.00 -8.48 -10.45
N GLY A 224 11.15 -7.54 -11.40
CA GLY A 224 10.84 -7.72 -12.81
C GLY A 224 9.36 -7.52 -13.17
N GLN A 225 8.57 -6.97 -12.25
CA GLN A 225 7.16 -6.61 -12.46
C GLN A 225 6.93 -5.18 -11.96
N LEU A 226 6.42 -4.33 -12.83
CA LEU A 226 6.26 -2.89 -12.57
C LEU A 226 5.39 -2.61 -11.33
N GLU A 227 4.29 -3.36 -11.18
CA GLU A 227 3.34 -3.20 -10.08
C GLU A 227 3.96 -3.62 -8.74
N ILE A 228 4.70 -4.72 -8.73
CA ILE A 228 5.40 -5.24 -7.54
C ILE A 228 6.54 -4.30 -7.16
N ASP A 229 7.32 -3.84 -8.14
CA ASP A 229 8.42 -2.89 -7.92
C ASP A 229 7.91 -1.54 -7.38
N ARG A 230 6.74 -1.09 -7.86
CA ARG A 230 6.08 0.12 -7.35
C ARG A 230 5.58 -0.07 -5.92
N LEU A 231 5.01 -1.23 -5.62
CA LEU A 231 4.55 -1.57 -4.27
C LEU A 231 5.74 -1.65 -3.30
N SER A 232 6.82 -2.35 -3.68
CA SER A 232 8.05 -2.44 -2.88
C SER A 232 8.64 -1.08 -2.56
N ARG A 233 8.73 -0.19 -3.54
CA ARG A 233 9.24 1.19 -3.34
C ARG A 233 8.34 2.02 -2.43
N SER A 234 7.01 1.88 -2.55
CA SER A 234 6.07 2.60 -1.69
C SER A 234 6.13 2.10 -0.25
N PHE A 235 6.27 0.80 -0.07
CA PHE A 235 6.41 0.18 1.24
C PHE A 235 7.74 0.57 1.91
N ASN A 236 8.86 0.54 1.17
CA ASN A 236 10.16 0.95 1.69
C ASN A 236 10.16 2.42 2.14
N ARG A 237 9.51 3.31 1.41
CA ARG A 237 9.31 4.72 1.84
C ARG A 237 8.48 4.85 3.11
N MET A 238 7.48 3.99 3.28
CA MET A 238 6.71 3.95 4.54
C MET A 238 7.60 3.50 5.71
N LEU A 239 8.41 2.45 5.52
CA LEU A 239 9.35 1.97 6.54
C LEU A 239 10.37 3.07 6.92
N GLU A 240 10.91 3.78 5.94
CA GLU A 240 11.85 4.89 6.17
C GLU A 240 11.24 6.00 7.05
N ARG A 241 9.98 6.36 6.80
CA ARG A 241 9.26 7.31 7.65
C ARG A 241 9.00 6.78 9.06
N LEU A 242 8.64 5.51 9.18
CA LEU A 242 8.44 4.86 10.47
C LEU A 242 9.75 4.81 11.27
N GLU A 243 10.85 4.40 10.65
CA GLU A 243 12.18 4.36 11.27
C GLU A 243 12.59 5.74 11.79
N ALA A 244 12.45 6.78 10.97
CA ALA A 244 12.72 8.16 11.37
C ALA A 244 11.83 8.61 12.54
N SER A 245 10.54 8.25 12.52
CA SER A 245 9.62 8.58 13.62
C SER A 245 9.97 7.86 14.92
N PHE A 246 10.33 6.58 14.85
CA PHE A 246 10.76 5.82 16.03
C PHE A 246 12.07 6.33 16.63
N GLU A 247 13.05 6.71 15.78
CA GLU A 247 14.31 7.27 16.29
C GLU A 247 14.06 8.62 16.97
N THR A 248 13.22 9.48 16.38
CA THR A 248 12.80 10.75 17.01
C THR A 248 12.09 10.51 18.34
N GLU A 249 11.19 9.51 18.43
CA GLU A 249 10.50 9.16 19.68
C GLU A 249 11.49 8.64 20.75
N LYS A 250 12.43 7.81 20.34
CA LYS A 250 13.47 7.25 21.22
C LYS A 250 14.36 8.35 21.78
N GLU A 251 14.83 9.28 20.93
CA GLU A 251 15.61 10.44 21.35
C GLU A 251 14.84 11.32 22.35
N ALA A 252 13.58 11.61 22.06
CA ALA A 252 12.71 12.38 22.95
C ALA A 252 12.51 11.67 24.30
N LYS A 253 12.35 10.35 24.31
CA LYS A 253 12.23 9.54 25.52
C LYS A 253 13.52 9.53 26.35
N GLU A 254 14.67 9.45 25.71
CA GLU A 254 15.96 9.53 26.39
C GLU A 254 16.24 10.92 26.96
N GLN A 255 15.89 11.97 26.25
CA GLN A 255 15.95 13.34 26.74
C GLN A 255 15.03 13.54 27.96
N MET A 256 13.80 13.02 27.91
CA MET A 256 12.87 13.08 29.03
C MET A 256 13.39 12.31 30.26
N ARG A 257 14.00 11.13 30.07
CA ARG A 257 14.61 10.36 31.16
C ARG A 257 15.75 11.14 31.84
N ARG A 258 16.64 11.74 31.02
CA ARG A 258 17.74 12.59 31.55
C ARG A 258 17.16 13.78 32.30
N PHE A 259 16.17 14.48 31.73
CA PHE A 259 15.53 15.62 32.41
C PHE A 259 14.93 15.25 33.76
N ILE A 260 14.24 14.10 33.88
CA ILE A 260 13.66 13.65 35.16
C ILE A 260 14.77 13.31 36.17
N ALA A 261 15.84 12.67 35.73
CA ALA A 261 16.97 12.32 36.60
C ALA A 261 17.66 13.59 37.15
N ASP A 262 17.98 14.54 36.26
CA ASP A 262 18.66 15.79 36.61
C ASP A 262 17.78 16.66 37.53
N ALA A 263 16.50 16.80 37.21
CA ALA A 263 15.53 17.50 38.05
C ALA A 263 15.44 16.89 39.45
N SER A 264 15.44 15.55 39.56
CA SER A 264 15.41 14.85 40.83
C SER A 264 16.67 15.10 41.64
N HIS A 265 17.83 15.14 40.99
CA HIS A 265 19.12 15.45 41.66
C HIS A 265 19.16 16.91 42.13
N GLU A 266 18.75 17.86 41.30
CA GLU A 266 18.76 19.30 41.64
C GLU A 266 17.71 19.67 42.71
N LEU A 267 16.61 18.92 42.83
CA LEU A 267 15.63 19.08 43.90
C LEU A 267 16.10 18.44 45.24
N ARG A 268 16.79 17.31 45.16
CA ARG A 268 17.23 16.57 46.35
C ARG A 268 18.30 17.34 47.16
N THR A 269 19.23 18.03 46.48
CA THR A 269 20.33 18.75 47.09
C THR A 269 19.87 19.82 48.09
N PRO A 270 19.04 20.83 47.70
CA PRO A 270 18.55 21.83 48.64
C PRO A 270 17.66 21.26 49.73
N LEU A 271 16.88 20.22 49.42
CA LEU A 271 16.04 19.54 50.43
C LEU A 271 16.90 18.85 51.52
N THR A 272 17.99 18.18 51.10
CA THR A 272 18.93 17.57 52.03
C THR A 272 19.65 18.61 52.90
N SER A 273 20.00 19.78 52.30
CA SER A 273 20.60 20.88 53.07
C SER A 273 19.63 21.44 54.12
N ILE A 274 18.37 21.70 53.72
CA ILE A 274 17.33 22.17 54.66
C ILE A 274 17.14 21.16 55.79
N HIS A 275 17.03 19.87 55.45
CA HIS A 275 16.90 18.79 56.44
C HIS A 275 18.09 18.74 57.40
N GLY A 276 19.30 18.84 56.87
CA GLY A 276 20.52 18.84 57.71
C GLY A 276 20.59 20.04 58.65
N PHE A 277 20.21 21.25 58.21
CA PHE A 277 20.14 22.39 59.14
C PHE A 277 19.07 22.22 60.20
N LEU A 278 17.90 21.65 59.87
CA LEU A 278 16.88 21.29 60.83
C LEU A 278 17.38 20.31 61.90
N GLU A 279 18.08 19.23 61.46
CA GLU A 279 18.70 18.28 62.40
C GLU A 279 19.68 18.94 63.36
N VAL A 280 20.55 19.82 62.85
CA VAL A 280 21.53 20.55 63.66
C VAL A 280 20.81 21.43 64.70
N LEU A 281 19.76 22.14 64.31
CA LEU A 281 18.97 22.93 65.23
C LEU A 281 18.27 22.10 66.30
N LEU A 282 17.71 20.94 65.92
CA LEU A 282 17.05 20.01 66.86
C LEU A 282 18.05 19.37 67.86
N ARG A 283 19.31 19.22 67.49
CA ARG A 283 20.40 18.69 68.40
C ARG A 283 20.96 19.74 69.36
N GLY A 284 20.30 20.94 69.43
CA GLY A 284 20.64 21.94 70.45
C GLY A 284 21.32 23.20 69.94
N ALA A 285 21.63 23.30 68.63
CA ALA A 285 22.14 24.52 68.00
C ALA A 285 21.15 25.68 68.07
N ALA A 286 19.86 25.42 68.20
CA ALA A 286 18.82 26.43 68.40
C ALA A 286 18.97 27.27 69.66
N GLN A 287 19.72 26.78 70.67
CA GLN A 287 20.00 27.53 71.92
C GLN A 287 21.07 28.63 71.72
N LYS A 288 21.78 28.62 70.57
CA LYS A 288 22.81 29.62 70.23
C LYS A 288 22.30 30.60 69.21
N PRO A 289 22.06 31.91 69.55
CA PRO A 289 21.43 32.86 68.65
C PRO A 289 22.11 32.99 67.27
N ASP A 290 23.44 33.01 67.24
CA ASP A 290 24.21 33.18 66.00
C ASP A 290 24.08 31.93 65.08
N GLN A 291 24.02 30.73 65.70
CA GLN A 291 23.88 29.49 64.96
C GLN A 291 22.42 29.34 64.43
N LEU A 292 21.45 29.76 65.22
CA LEU A 292 20.06 29.79 64.83
C LEU A 292 19.83 30.71 63.63
N ASP A 293 20.29 31.98 63.73
CA ASP A 293 20.13 32.94 62.65
C ASP A 293 20.79 32.49 61.37
N LYS A 294 22.03 31.96 61.47
CA LYS A 294 22.75 31.42 60.28
C LYS A 294 22.03 30.22 59.66
N ALA A 295 21.51 29.29 60.46
CA ALA A 295 20.77 28.13 59.94
C ALA A 295 19.46 28.55 59.30
N LEU A 296 18.69 29.50 59.91
CA LEU A 296 17.45 30.00 59.35
C LEU A 296 17.68 30.75 58.01
N ARG A 297 18.70 31.58 57.92
CA ARG A 297 19.06 32.27 56.64
C ARG A 297 19.48 31.29 55.58
N SER A 298 20.24 30.26 55.93
CA SER A 298 20.64 29.22 54.98
C SER A 298 19.46 28.38 54.48
N MET A 299 18.53 27.99 55.36
CA MET A 299 17.32 27.27 54.99
C MET A 299 16.39 28.13 54.15
N TYR A 300 16.27 29.44 54.47
CA TYR A 300 15.50 30.38 53.68
C TYR A 300 16.05 30.49 52.23
N GLY A 301 17.38 30.66 52.10
CA GLY A 301 18.06 30.71 50.82
C GLY A 301 17.86 29.41 50.00
N GLU A 302 17.95 28.24 50.59
CA GLU A 302 17.72 26.97 49.90
C GLU A 302 16.22 26.80 49.52
N SER A 303 15.27 27.30 50.31
CA SER A 303 13.85 27.28 49.98
C SER A 303 13.53 28.19 48.81
N GLU A 304 14.09 29.41 48.77
CA GLU A 304 13.94 30.33 47.60
C GLU A 304 14.56 29.72 46.32
N ARG A 305 15.70 29.06 46.43
CA ARG A 305 16.34 28.36 45.32
C ARG A 305 15.45 27.23 44.79
N LEU A 306 14.85 26.45 45.69
CA LEU A 306 13.94 25.36 45.33
C LEU A 306 12.68 25.90 44.64
N ASN A 307 12.08 26.97 45.15
CA ASN A 307 10.95 27.64 44.53
C ASN A 307 11.27 28.16 43.13
N LYS A 308 12.45 28.74 42.92
CA LYS A 308 12.92 29.15 41.60
C LYS A 308 13.05 27.95 40.66
N LEU A 309 13.70 26.88 41.11
CA LEU A 309 13.87 25.67 40.31
C LEU A 309 12.52 25.06 39.86
N VAL A 310 11.55 24.97 40.78
CA VAL A 310 10.22 24.46 40.47
C VAL A 310 9.51 25.34 39.41
N ARG A 311 9.62 26.68 39.58
CA ARG A 311 9.04 27.62 38.56
C ARG A 311 9.71 27.43 37.21
N ASP A 312 11.02 27.30 37.13
CA ASP A 312 11.78 27.12 35.90
C ASP A 312 11.41 25.78 35.21
N LEU A 313 11.27 24.68 36.01
CA LEU A 313 10.83 23.39 35.51
C LEU A 313 9.39 23.42 34.94
N LEU A 314 8.47 24.07 35.67
CA LEU A 314 7.08 24.24 35.21
C LEU A 314 7.01 25.09 33.93
N LEU A 315 7.84 26.11 33.82
CA LEU A 315 7.93 26.94 32.64
C LEU A 315 8.42 26.12 31.43
N LEU A 316 9.54 25.37 31.58
CA LEU A 316 10.05 24.49 30.53
C LEU A 316 8.99 23.47 30.09
N ALA A 317 8.31 22.84 31.05
CA ALA A 317 7.23 21.88 30.72
C ALA A 317 6.06 22.50 29.95
N ARG A 318 5.81 23.81 30.18
CA ARG A 318 4.81 24.57 29.39
C ARG A 318 5.34 24.93 28.01
N LEU A 319 6.62 25.31 27.89
CA LEU A 319 7.25 25.64 26.63
C LEU A 319 7.36 24.42 25.68
N ASP A 320 7.53 23.20 26.21
CA ASP A 320 7.60 21.96 25.44
C ASP A 320 6.24 21.48 24.86
N ARG A 321 5.10 21.90 25.42
CA ARG A 321 3.75 21.40 25.04
C ARG A 321 3.02 22.21 23.97
N HIS A 322 3.70 22.86 23.03
CA HIS A 322 3.10 23.80 22.05
C HIS A 322 2.42 25.00 22.76
N PRO A 323 3.19 25.90 23.33
CA PRO A 323 2.64 27.06 23.97
C PRO A 323 1.97 27.97 22.93
N THR A 324 0.75 28.38 23.21
CA THR A 324 0.16 29.55 22.56
C THR A 324 0.93 30.77 23.07
N VAL A 325 1.85 31.28 22.26
CA VAL A 325 2.53 32.57 22.54
C VAL A 325 1.62 33.67 22.00
N ASP A 326 1.28 34.62 22.84
CA ASP A 326 0.48 35.79 22.42
C ASP A 326 1.40 36.84 21.76
N LEU A 327 1.78 36.54 20.52
CA LEU A 327 2.66 37.41 19.73
C LEU A 327 1.92 38.66 19.31
N LYS A 328 2.31 39.79 19.90
CA LYS A 328 1.82 41.13 19.56
C LYS A 328 2.96 42.02 19.06
N GLU A 329 2.62 43.01 18.29
CA GLU A 329 3.60 44.05 17.93
C GLU A 329 3.88 44.89 19.15
N GLU A 330 5.08 44.73 19.71
CA GLU A 330 5.52 45.38 20.95
C GLU A 330 6.87 46.10 20.72
N SER A 331 7.05 47.19 21.42
CA SER A 331 8.31 47.94 21.37
C SER A 331 9.39 47.27 22.21
N LEU A 332 10.42 46.73 21.54
CA LEU A 332 11.61 46.19 22.20
C LEU A 332 12.39 47.28 22.94
N SER A 333 12.52 48.47 22.36
CA SER A 333 13.12 49.65 23.00
C SER A 333 12.41 49.94 24.30
N GLY A 334 11.06 49.99 24.27
CA GLY A 334 10.26 50.25 25.48
C GLY A 334 10.39 49.16 26.53
N ILE A 335 10.60 47.89 26.14
CA ILE A 335 10.86 46.78 27.10
C ILE A 335 12.21 46.94 27.78
N VAL A 336 13.27 47.30 27.04
CA VAL A 336 14.60 47.52 27.63
C VAL A 336 14.55 48.73 28.59
N ASP A 337 13.91 49.83 28.20
CA ASP A 337 13.77 51.03 29.04
C ASP A 337 12.96 50.76 30.32
N GLU A 338 11.87 49.99 30.22
CA GLU A 338 11.07 49.56 31.39
C GLU A 338 11.88 48.71 32.35
N MET A 339 12.78 47.88 31.84
CA MET A 339 13.60 46.99 32.68
C MET A 339 14.88 47.60 33.18
N GLU A 340 15.36 48.69 32.60
CA GLU A 340 16.62 49.35 32.98
C GLU A 340 16.76 49.58 34.49
N PRO A 341 15.79 50.16 35.23
CA PRO A 341 15.90 50.38 36.67
C PRO A 341 16.11 49.08 37.45
N GLN A 342 15.40 48.03 37.07
CA GLN A 342 15.55 46.69 37.70
C GLN A 342 16.92 46.05 37.40
N LEU A 343 17.40 46.17 36.17
CA LEU A 343 18.71 45.65 35.77
C LEU A 343 19.85 46.39 36.49
N ARG A 344 19.77 47.70 36.61
CA ARG A 344 20.74 48.49 37.38
C ARG A 344 20.77 48.08 38.86
N LEU A 345 19.61 47.83 39.46
CA LEU A 345 19.54 47.30 40.84
C LEU A 345 20.20 45.93 40.96
N LEU A 346 19.98 45.04 40.02
CA LEU A 346 20.59 43.69 39.99
C LEU A 346 22.12 43.73 39.82
N ALA A 347 22.62 44.69 39.08
CA ALA A 347 24.05 44.87 38.84
C ALA A 347 24.84 45.25 40.09
N GLY A 348 24.19 45.88 41.07
CA GLY A 348 24.84 46.33 42.32
C GLY A 348 25.85 47.44 42.05
N ARG A 349 27.16 47.18 42.26
CA ARG A 349 28.25 48.15 42.05
C ARG A 349 28.87 48.10 40.65
N ARG A 350 28.45 47.14 39.81
CA ARG A 350 29.01 46.98 38.47
C ARG A 350 28.61 48.14 37.56
N ASN A 351 29.43 48.40 36.56
CA ASN A 351 29.13 49.39 35.56
C ASN A 351 28.12 48.82 34.56
N VAL A 352 26.99 49.53 34.33
CA VAL A 352 25.97 49.07 33.36
C VAL A 352 25.79 50.10 32.26
N GLN A 353 25.96 49.69 31.04
CA GLN A 353 25.82 50.51 29.84
C GLN A 353 24.61 50.04 29.02
N PHE A 354 23.79 50.99 28.56
CA PHE A 354 22.68 50.77 27.66
C PHE A 354 22.90 51.50 26.35
N SER A 355 22.83 50.81 25.25
CA SER A 355 22.87 51.38 23.88
C SER A 355 21.63 50.87 23.12
N VAL A 356 20.55 51.61 23.28
CA VAL A 356 19.24 51.20 22.75
C VAL A 356 18.88 52.09 21.57
N GLN A 357 18.72 51.49 20.41
CA GLN A 357 18.16 52.19 19.25
C GLN A 357 16.68 52.45 19.52
N PRO A 358 16.19 53.69 19.33
CA PRO A 358 14.77 54.03 19.53
C PRO A 358 13.89 53.36 18.47
N ASP A 359 12.62 53.16 18.80
CA ASP A 359 11.55 52.71 17.90
C ASP A 359 11.78 51.31 17.28
N VAL A 360 12.55 50.45 17.92
CA VAL A 360 12.68 49.06 17.52
C VAL A 360 11.47 48.26 18.01
N SER A 361 10.70 47.71 17.09
CA SER A 361 9.52 46.87 17.39
C SER A 361 9.61 45.52 16.73
N ALA A 362 9.03 44.52 17.38
CA ALA A 362 8.94 43.15 16.84
C ALA A 362 7.65 42.49 17.30
N ARG A 363 7.28 41.40 16.62
CA ARG A 363 6.13 40.60 16.98
C ARG A 363 6.48 39.60 18.06
N ILE A 364 6.24 39.97 19.33
CA ILE A 364 6.74 39.24 20.50
C ILE A 364 5.71 39.16 21.63
N ASP A 365 5.96 38.25 22.56
CA ASP A 365 5.34 38.22 23.89
C ASP A 365 6.24 38.98 24.86
N LYS A 366 5.74 40.17 25.30
CA LYS A 366 6.47 41.08 26.17
C LYS A 366 7.02 40.46 27.44
N ASP A 367 6.22 39.62 28.12
CA ASP A 367 6.63 39.03 29.39
C ASP A 367 7.71 37.95 29.18
N LYS A 368 7.66 37.20 28.09
CA LYS A 368 8.68 36.25 27.71
C LYS A 368 10.00 36.89 27.36
N ILE A 369 9.97 37.99 26.60
CA ILE A 369 11.19 38.74 26.25
C ILE A 369 11.81 39.41 27.48
N LYS A 370 11.01 39.96 28.42
CA LYS A 370 11.51 40.44 29.71
C LYS A 370 12.24 39.31 30.48
N GLN A 371 11.70 38.09 30.47
CA GLN A 371 12.33 36.93 31.11
C GLN A 371 13.65 36.54 30.46
N VAL A 372 13.72 36.60 29.12
CA VAL A 372 14.96 36.38 28.36
C VAL A 372 16.03 37.40 28.76
N LEU A 373 15.70 38.68 28.72
CA LEU A 373 16.62 39.76 29.10
C LEU A 373 17.09 39.59 30.54
N LEU A 374 16.18 39.28 31.48
CA LEU A 374 16.51 39.05 32.88
C LEU A 374 17.44 37.85 33.07
N ASN A 375 17.21 36.73 32.37
CA ASN A 375 18.05 35.56 32.43
C ASN A 375 19.47 35.84 31.93
N LEU A 376 19.61 36.49 30.77
CA LEU A 376 20.91 36.82 30.20
C LEU A 376 21.67 37.84 31.06
N PHE A 377 20.98 38.86 31.55
CA PHE A 377 21.59 39.88 32.43
C PHE A 377 22.01 39.27 33.77
N HIS A 378 21.19 38.41 34.38
CA HIS A 378 21.54 37.70 35.60
C HIS A 378 22.77 36.80 35.39
N ASN A 379 22.89 36.16 34.25
CA ASN A 379 24.05 35.36 33.88
C ASN A 379 25.31 36.24 33.78
N ALA A 380 25.23 37.36 33.10
CA ALA A 380 26.32 38.36 32.99
C ALA A 380 26.78 38.85 34.38
N VAL A 381 25.82 39.26 35.23
CA VAL A 381 26.11 39.71 36.60
C VAL A 381 26.79 38.60 37.43
N GLN A 382 26.37 37.35 37.28
CA GLN A 382 26.90 36.20 38.04
C GLN A 382 28.36 35.92 37.71
N HIS A 383 28.78 36.16 36.47
CA HIS A 383 30.10 35.79 35.96
C HIS A 383 31.10 36.96 35.88
N THR A 384 30.68 38.18 36.28
CA THR A 384 31.53 39.38 36.35
C THR A 384 31.94 39.75 37.75
N ASP A 385 33.06 40.45 37.89
CA ASP A 385 33.53 41.00 39.17
C ASP A 385 32.47 41.92 39.80
N PRO A 386 32.23 41.84 41.13
CA PRO A 386 31.21 42.66 41.80
C PRO A 386 31.48 44.17 41.79
N VAL A 387 32.71 44.60 41.55
CA VAL A 387 33.14 46.03 41.65
C VAL A 387 33.61 46.54 40.29
N GLU A 388 34.47 45.80 39.62
CA GLU A 388 35.10 46.17 38.35
C GLU A 388 34.36 45.65 37.11
N GLY A 389 33.33 44.80 37.33
CA GLY A 389 32.53 44.17 36.24
C GLY A 389 31.77 45.24 35.46
N THR A 390 31.72 45.02 34.16
CA THR A 390 30.91 45.81 33.22
C THR A 390 29.93 44.90 32.48
N VAL A 391 28.67 45.30 32.45
CA VAL A 391 27.62 44.64 31.66
C VAL A 391 27.02 45.65 30.72
N SER A 392 26.97 45.32 29.44
CA SER A 392 26.34 46.16 28.40
C SER A 392 25.12 45.47 27.80
N VAL A 393 24.07 46.26 27.63
CA VAL A 393 22.84 45.85 26.90
C VAL A 393 22.73 46.70 25.65
N SER A 394 22.70 46.09 24.50
CA SER A 394 22.50 46.80 23.24
C SER A 394 21.28 46.27 22.48
N LEU A 395 20.58 47.18 21.84
CA LEU A 395 19.46 46.88 20.93
C LEU A 395 19.68 47.64 19.64
N GLU A 396 19.80 46.89 18.55
CA GLU A 396 19.98 47.42 17.20
C GLU A 396 18.96 46.77 16.26
N GLN A 397 18.58 47.48 15.23
CA GLN A 397 17.69 46.95 14.18
C GLN A 397 18.41 46.94 12.84
N THR A 398 18.40 45.81 12.19
CA THR A 398 18.74 45.67 10.77
C THR A 398 17.46 45.71 9.92
N GLN A 399 17.59 45.54 8.61
CA GLN A 399 16.41 45.53 7.70
C GLN A 399 15.42 44.40 8.03
N GLU A 400 15.89 43.27 8.53
CA GLU A 400 15.07 42.06 8.72
C GLU A 400 14.95 41.62 10.17
N GLU A 401 15.87 42.02 11.04
CA GLU A 401 15.99 41.49 12.41
C GLU A 401 16.25 42.59 13.43
N ALA A 402 15.72 42.42 14.63
CA ALA A 402 16.14 43.14 15.81
C ALA A 402 17.19 42.32 16.58
N LEU A 403 18.30 42.96 16.93
CA LEU A 403 19.42 42.33 17.64
C LEU A 403 19.44 42.87 19.07
N LEU A 404 19.08 42.01 20.02
CA LEU A 404 19.20 42.29 21.44
C LEU A 404 20.42 41.56 22.00
N SER A 405 21.45 42.31 22.44
CA SER A 405 22.68 41.72 22.95
C SER A 405 22.91 42.09 24.42
N VAL A 406 23.39 41.09 25.18
CA VAL A 406 23.89 41.28 26.55
C VAL A 406 25.34 40.81 26.57
N GLN A 407 26.25 41.75 26.86
CA GLN A 407 27.69 41.48 26.89
C GLN A 407 28.24 41.75 28.29
N ASP A 408 29.16 40.89 28.75
CA ASP A 408 29.89 41.02 30.00
C ASP A 408 31.42 40.98 29.77
N ASN A 409 32.18 41.52 30.72
CA ASN A 409 33.63 41.44 30.78
C ASN A 409 34.12 40.38 31.80
N GLY A 410 33.36 39.30 31.96
CA GLY A 410 33.65 38.25 32.94
C GLY A 410 34.76 37.30 32.53
N SER A 411 34.74 36.11 33.12
CA SER A 411 35.76 35.07 32.88
C SER A 411 35.76 34.49 31.49
N GLY A 412 34.70 34.74 30.71
CA GLY A 412 34.50 34.09 29.41
C GLY A 412 34.20 32.60 29.51
N ILE A 413 33.95 32.00 28.33
CA ILE A 413 33.53 30.58 28.20
C ILE A 413 34.50 29.87 27.23
N PRO A 414 35.08 28.72 27.62
CA PRO A 414 35.88 27.92 26.73
C PRO A 414 35.05 27.40 25.52
N GLU A 415 35.67 27.37 24.35
CA GLU A 415 35.00 27.06 23.07
C GLU A 415 34.32 25.67 23.08
N GLU A 416 34.93 24.68 23.79
CA GLU A 416 34.39 23.32 23.94
C GLU A 416 33.03 23.27 24.66
N HIS A 417 32.69 24.28 25.44
CA HIS A 417 31.46 24.36 26.21
C HIS A 417 30.32 25.12 25.46
N VAL A 418 30.68 25.95 24.49
CA VAL A 418 29.71 26.79 23.74
C VAL A 418 28.55 26.00 23.11
N PRO A 419 28.78 24.84 22.45
CA PRO A 419 27.69 24.06 21.86
C PRO A 419 26.67 23.52 22.86
N ARG A 420 27.08 23.37 24.12
CA ARG A 420 26.30 22.74 25.18
C ARG A 420 25.63 23.71 26.14
N LEU A 421 25.88 25.00 26.01
CA LEU A 421 25.38 26.02 26.95
C LEU A 421 23.87 26.07 27.09
N PHE A 422 23.16 25.67 26.03
CA PHE A 422 21.70 25.65 25.97
C PHE A 422 21.08 24.31 26.36
N GLU A 423 21.92 23.30 26.67
CA GLU A 423 21.43 22.04 27.25
C GLU A 423 20.85 22.29 28.64
N ARG A 424 19.78 21.58 28.98
CA ARG A 424 19.14 21.66 30.29
C ARG A 424 20.09 21.14 31.38
N PHE A 425 20.17 21.87 32.51
CA PHE A 425 21.04 21.55 33.66
C PHE A 425 22.54 21.60 33.34
N TYR A 426 22.94 22.04 32.15
CA TYR A 426 24.34 22.12 31.79
C TYR A 426 25.04 23.27 32.55
N ARG A 427 26.24 22.96 33.02
CA ARG A 427 27.08 23.91 33.79
C ARG A 427 28.56 23.58 33.58
N ILE A 428 29.37 24.61 33.37
CA ILE A 428 30.83 24.47 33.17
C ILE A 428 31.51 24.08 34.48
N ASP A 429 31.13 24.70 35.61
CA ASP A 429 31.72 24.45 36.94
C ASP A 429 30.62 24.14 37.97
N SER A 430 30.61 22.92 38.50
CA SER A 430 29.68 22.48 39.53
C SER A 430 30.02 23.01 40.95
N SER A 431 31.29 23.43 41.19
CA SER A 431 31.78 23.86 42.52
C SER A 431 31.49 25.34 42.83
N ARG A 432 31.71 26.24 41.90
CA ARG A 432 31.42 27.67 42.05
C ARG A 432 29.94 28.01 42.06
N ALA A 433 29.16 27.26 41.32
CA ALA A 433 27.74 27.49 41.20
C ALA A 433 26.92 27.16 42.45
N ARG A 434 27.43 26.48 43.44
CA ARG A 434 26.78 26.30 44.75
C ARG A 434 26.68 27.61 45.52
N ILE A 435 27.57 28.57 45.28
CA ILE A 435 27.61 29.85 45.96
C ILE A 435 26.59 30.83 45.35
N TYR A 436 26.34 30.76 44.03
CA TYR A 436 25.54 31.76 43.31
C TYR A 436 24.17 31.22 42.77
N GLY A 437 23.82 29.95 43.03
CA GLY A 437 22.43 29.49 43.05
C GLY A 437 21.75 29.15 41.71
N GLY A 438 22.47 28.99 40.60
CA GLY A 438 21.84 28.68 39.29
C GLY A 438 21.65 27.16 39.04
N ALA A 439 20.47 26.73 38.65
CA ALA A 439 20.16 25.32 38.32
C ALA A 439 20.56 24.91 36.89
N GLY A 440 21.17 25.80 36.09
CA GLY A 440 21.50 25.50 34.69
C GLY A 440 20.30 25.47 33.73
N LEU A 441 19.16 26.06 34.12
CA LEU A 441 17.95 26.11 33.30
C LEU A 441 17.74 27.47 32.59
N GLY A 442 18.38 28.56 33.03
CA GLY A 442 18.15 29.88 32.50
C GLY A 442 18.42 30.00 31.00
N LEU A 443 19.57 29.51 30.52
CA LEU A 443 19.92 29.59 29.10
C LEU A 443 19.05 28.64 28.24
N SER A 444 18.67 27.47 28.72
CA SER A 444 17.75 26.58 28.00
C SER A 444 16.34 27.18 27.89
N ILE A 445 15.86 27.85 28.96
CA ILE A 445 14.61 28.62 28.92
C ILE A 445 14.71 29.79 27.91
N THR A 446 15.82 30.51 27.93
CA THR A 446 16.06 31.60 26.97
C THR A 446 15.99 31.10 25.53
N LYS A 447 16.70 30.02 25.21
CA LYS A 447 16.65 29.40 23.87
C LYS A 447 15.25 29.00 23.50
N SER A 448 14.52 28.29 24.37
CA SER A 448 13.14 27.85 24.08
C SER A 448 12.21 29.05 23.82
N ILE A 449 12.37 30.16 24.57
CA ILE A 449 11.57 31.37 24.34
C ILE A 449 11.93 32.00 22.99
N VAL A 450 13.21 32.14 22.67
CA VAL A 450 13.68 32.73 21.42
C VAL A 450 13.20 31.88 20.21
N ASP A 451 13.32 30.54 20.27
CA ASP A 451 12.86 29.65 19.24
C ASP A 451 11.33 29.76 19.00
N LEU A 452 10.54 29.97 20.07
CA LEU A 452 9.09 30.22 19.97
C LEU A 452 8.72 31.54 19.29
N HIS A 453 9.64 32.50 19.29
CA HIS A 453 9.49 33.77 18.59
C HIS A 453 10.03 33.73 17.15
N GLY A 454 10.46 32.52 16.66
CA GLY A 454 11.09 32.36 15.34
C GLY A 454 12.48 33.03 15.25
N GLY A 455 13.09 33.34 16.39
CA GLY A 455 14.41 33.94 16.47
C GLY A 455 15.55 32.94 16.63
N THR A 456 16.76 33.48 16.71
CA THR A 456 17.98 32.70 16.99
C THR A 456 18.79 33.36 18.12
N ILE A 457 19.55 32.55 18.86
CA ILE A 457 20.48 33.03 19.89
C ILE A 457 21.90 32.59 19.56
N GLU A 458 22.81 33.54 19.56
CA GLU A 458 24.24 33.34 19.30
C GLU A 458 25.07 33.69 20.53
N VAL A 459 26.20 33.00 20.69
CA VAL A 459 27.15 33.28 21.78
C VAL A 459 28.54 33.51 21.18
N ASN A 460 29.14 34.61 21.53
CA ASN A 460 30.53 34.92 21.23
C ASN A 460 31.27 35.11 22.56
N SER A 461 32.26 34.30 22.86
CA SER A 461 32.98 34.36 24.14
C SER A 461 34.41 33.89 23.98
N ARG A 462 35.30 34.57 24.74
CA ARG A 462 36.70 34.18 24.89
C ARG A 462 37.09 34.20 26.34
N VAL A 463 37.87 33.20 26.73
CA VAL A 463 38.34 33.06 28.11
C VAL A 463 39.18 34.30 28.51
N GLY A 464 38.77 34.98 29.56
CA GLY A 464 39.40 36.21 30.06
C GLY A 464 38.97 37.49 29.38
N GLU A 465 38.18 37.47 28.32
CA GLU A 465 37.68 38.67 27.61
C GLU A 465 36.17 38.90 27.86
N GLY A 466 35.45 37.92 28.42
CA GLY A 466 34.02 37.98 28.69
C GLY A 466 33.17 37.23 27.65
N SER A 467 31.85 37.44 27.72
CA SER A 467 30.89 36.79 26.87
C SER A 467 29.85 37.76 26.31
N SER A 468 29.38 37.53 25.09
CA SER A 468 28.27 38.26 24.44
C SER A 468 27.22 37.27 23.99
N PHE A 469 25.99 37.45 24.47
CA PHE A 469 24.82 36.70 24.04
C PHE A 469 23.94 37.59 23.18
N THR A 470 23.75 37.26 21.91
CA THR A 470 22.97 38.03 20.96
C THR A 470 21.74 37.25 20.53
N ILE A 471 20.57 37.83 20.69
CA ILE A 471 19.29 37.32 20.24
C ILE A 471 18.90 38.07 18.96
N ARG A 472 18.54 37.31 17.95
CA ARG A 472 17.99 37.81 16.69
C ARG A 472 16.50 37.52 16.65
N LEU A 473 15.67 38.52 16.50
CA LEU A 473 14.21 38.39 16.40
C LEU A 473 13.74 38.99 15.07
N PRO A 474 12.85 38.32 14.33
CA PRO A 474 12.34 38.87 13.07
C PRO A 474 11.52 40.13 13.34
N VAL A 475 11.77 41.22 12.55
CA VAL A 475 11.02 42.47 12.62
C VAL A 475 9.80 42.40 11.72
N SER A 476 8.69 43.01 12.13
CA SER A 476 7.44 43.07 11.36
C SER A 476 7.64 43.92 10.10
N GLY A 477 8.20 43.34 9.04
CA GLY A 477 8.42 44.01 7.76
C GLY A 477 8.85 43.07 6.63
N GLY A 478 9.32 41.85 6.96
CA GLY A 478 9.68 40.83 6.00
C GLY A 478 8.47 39.93 5.70
N THR A 479 7.94 40.03 4.51
CA THR A 479 6.93 39.17 3.95
C THR A 479 7.45 37.73 4.02
N GLN A 480 6.93 36.90 4.93
CA GLN A 480 7.03 35.44 4.73
C GLN A 480 6.23 35.13 3.47
N ALA A 481 6.94 34.80 2.39
CA ALA A 481 6.35 34.11 1.28
C ALA A 481 5.92 32.70 1.79
N ASP A 482 4.62 32.48 1.86
CA ASP A 482 4.01 31.18 2.02
C ASP A 482 4.50 30.29 0.85
N GLU A 483 5.21 29.21 1.15
CA GLU A 483 5.32 28.00 0.33
C GLU A 483 4.66 26.81 1.04
#